data_88119a9450914858a16d2e3654574f59
#
_entry.id   88119a9450914858a16d2e3654574f59
#
_cell.length_a   1.000
_cell.length_b   1.000
_cell.length_c   1.000
_cell.angle_alpha   90.00
_cell.angle_beta   90.00
_cell.angle_gamma   90.00
#
_symmetry.space_group_name_H-M   'P 1'
#
loop_
_entity.id
_entity.type
_entity.pdbx_description
1 polymer ?
#
loop_
_entity_poly.entity_id
_entity_poly.type
_entity_poly.pdbx_seq_one_letter_code
_entity_poly.pdbx_strand_id
1 'polypeptide(L)' 'MAAISLKLPDELAEDSGRCAEALDMSRAEYIRRAVEEMNRKTRAKLRARRLAEASRKVRKESMRVNAEFAEFETDPGA' A
#
# COMPACT_ATOMS: atom_id res chain seq x y z
N MET A 1 9.08 16.46 15.21
CA MET A 1 8.52 16.14 13.94
C MET A 1 9.44 16.54 12.81
N ALA A 2 9.65 15.65 11.87
CA ALA A 2 10.58 15.93 10.79
C ALA A 2 9.87 16.65 9.66
N ALA A 3 10.56 17.62 9.08
CA ALA A 3 10.04 18.32 7.92
C ALA A 3 10.72 17.76 6.69
N ILE A 4 9.92 17.43 5.70
CA ILE A 4 10.43 16.85 4.48
C ILE A 4 10.13 17.77 3.32
N SER A 5 11.14 17.98 2.52
CA SER A 5 10.98 18.75 1.29
C SER A 5 10.65 17.77 0.18
N LEU A 6 9.53 17.99 -0.47
CA LEU A 6 9.06 17.06 -1.48
C LEU A 6 8.98 17.76 -2.82
N LYS A 7 9.64 17.19 -3.81
CA LYS A 7 9.59 17.74 -5.16
C LYS A 7 8.70 16.87 -6.01
N LEU A 8 7.72 17.50 -6.64
CA LEU A 8 6.79 16.81 -7.51
C LEU A 8 6.94 17.32 -8.92
N PRO A 9 6.74 16.45 -9.91
CA PRO A 9 6.64 16.93 -11.30
C PRO A 9 5.51 17.93 -11.40
N ASP A 10 5.65 18.84 -12.35
CA ASP A 10 4.68 19.92 -12.49
C ASP A 10 3.26 19.41 -12.65
N GLU A 11 3.10 18.42 -13.48
CA GLU A 11 1.78 17.85 -13.72
C GLU A 11 1.16 17.31 -12.45
N LEU A 12 1.95 16.59 -11.70
CA LEU A 12 1.47 15.98 -10.48
C LEU A 12 1.16 17.04 -9.43
N ALA A 13 1.99 18.07 -9.39
CA ALA A 13 1.75 19.14 -8.44
C ALA A 13 0.46 19.87 -8.74
N GLU A 14 0.19 20.10 -10.02
CA GLU A 14 -1.04 20.77 -10.41
C GLU A 14 -2.26 19.92 -10.13
N ASP A 15 -2.17 18.64 -10.43
CA ASP A 15 -3.26 17.75 -10.14
C ASP A 15 -3.54 17.68 -8.66
N SER A 16 -2.49 17.63 -7.86
CA SER A 16 -2.66 17.59 -6.42
C SER A 16 -3.34 18.83 -5.92
N GLY A 17 -3.00 19.97 -6.49
CA GLY A 17 -3.65 21.21 -6.11
C GLY A 17 -5.13 21.21 -6.44
N ARG A 18 -5.46 20.72 -7.62
CA ARG A 18 -6.86 20.67 -8.03
C ARG A 18 -7.66 19.70 -7.15
N CYS A 19 -7.07 18.57 -6.86
CA CYS A 19 -7.76 17.61 -6.00
C CYS A 19 -7.92 18.13 -4.59
N ALA A 20 -6.90 18.81 -4.10
CA ALA A 20 -6.99 19.40 -2.77
C ALA A 20 -8.11 20.43 -2.71
N GLU A 21 -8.21 21.25 -3.74
CA GLU A 21 -9.26 22.23 -3.81
C GLU A 21 -10.63 21.59 -3.79
N ALA A 22 -10.77 20.52 -4.54
CA ALA A 22 -12.06 19.82 -4.57
C ALA A 22 -12.44 19.28 -3.20
N LEU A 23 -11.46 18.98 -2.38
CA LEU A 23 -11.70 18.48 -1.04
C LEU A 23 -11.63 19.57 0.02
N ASP A 24 -11.45 20.79 -0.42
CA ASP A 24 -11.44 21.93 0.48
C ASP A 24 -10.31 21.86 1.48
N MET A 25 -9.14 21.50 1.02
CA MET A 25 -7.97 21.43 1.87
C MET A 25 -6.78 21.99 1.10
N SER A 26 -5.71 22.29 1.83
CA SER A 26 -4.50 22.80 1.19
C SER A 26 -3.79 21.67 0.47
N ARG A 27 -2.91 22.05 -0.46
CA ARG A 27 -2.15 21.05 -1.18
C ARG A 27 -1.26 20.26 -0.23
N ALA A 28 -0.65 20.93 0.74
CA ALA A 28 0.19 20.25 1.70
C ALA A 28 -0.60 19.24 2.51
N GLU A 29 -1.79 19.60 2.91
CA GLU A 29 -2.64 18.70 3.64
C GLU A 29 -3.05 17.52 2.79
N TYR A 30 -3.36 17.79 1.54
CA TYR A 30 -3.75 16.74 0.62
C TYR A 30 -2.61 15.72 0.46
N ILE A 31 -1.40 16.22 0.26
CA ILE A 31 -0.24 15.35 0.07
C ILE A 31 0.04 14.55 1.34
N ARG A 32 -0.08 15.19 2.49
CA ARG A 32 0.14 14.49 3.74
C ARG A 32 -0.85 13.35 3.92
N ARG A 33 -2.10 13.61 3.62
CA ARG A 33 -3.12 12.57 3.72
C ARG A 33 -2.90 11.46 2.71
N ALA A 34 -2.43 11.81 1.52
CA ALA A 34 -2.14 10.81 0.52
C ALA A 34 -1.03 9.87 0.98
N VAL A 35 0.00 10.42 1.61
CA VAL A 35 1.07 9.61 2.11
C VAL A 35 0.59 8.72 3.24
N GLU A 36 -0.22 9.27 4.13
CA GLU A 36 -0.76 8.47 5.23
C GLU A 36 -1.59 7.31 4.71
N GLU A 37 -2.41 7.58 3.72
CA GLU A 37 -3.25 6.54 3.15
C GLU A 37 -2.42 5.48 2.44
N MET A 38 -1.41 5.89 1.70
CA MET A 38 -0.54 4.95 1.04
C MET A 38 0.20 4.08 2.04
N ASN A 39 0.66 4.69 3.12
CA ASN A 39 1.34 3.94 4.16
C ASN A 39 0.41 2.93 4.80
N ARG A 40 -0.84 3.31 5.01
CA ARG A 40 -1.80 2.39 5.59
C ARG A 40 -2.03 1.20 4.68
N LYS A 41 -2.19 1.46 3.40
CA LYS A 41 -2.39 0.40 2.43
C LYS A 41 -1.18 -0.51 2.34
N THR A 42 -0.02 0.08 2.36
CA THR A 42 1.21 -0.68 2.25
C THR A 42 1.40 -1.58 3.47
N ARG A 43 1.13 -1.05 4.65
CA ARG A 43 1.26 -1.86 5.86
C ARG A 43 0.29 -3.03 5.85
N ALA A 44 -0.92 -2.79 5.37
CA ALA A 44 -1.89 -3.86 5.28
C ALA A 44 -1.44 -4.94 4.31
N LYS A 45 -0.88 -4.50 3.18
CA LYS A 45 -0.38 -5.43 2.19
C LYS A 45 0.78 -6.24 2.74
N LEU A 46 1.66 -5.60 3.46
CA LEU A 46 2.80 -6.33 4.04
C LEU A 46 2.35 -7.34 5.09
N ARG A 47 1.35 -6.97 5.88
CA ARG A 47 0.81 -7.91 6.84
C ARG A 47 0.18 -9.11 6.16
N ALA A 48 -0.59 -8.85 5.12
CA ALA A 48 -1.22 -9.93 4.38
C ALA A 48 -0.18 -10.84 3.77
N ARG A 49 0.89 -10.26 3.27
CA ARG A 49 1.95 -11.05 2.67
C ARG A 49 2.64 -11.93 3.71
N ARG A 50 2.88 -11.38 4.88
CA ARG A 50 3.51 -12.14 5.95
C ARG A 50 2.63 -13.28 6.41
N LEU A 51 1.34 -13.02 6.51
CA LEU A 51 0.41 -14.07 6.91
C LEU A 51 0.33 -15.15 5.84
N ALA A 52 0.34 -14.77 4.60
CA ALA A 52 0.30 -15.74 3.52
C ALA A 52 1.54 -16.61 3.54
N GLU A 53 2.70 -16.01 3.78
CA GLU A 53 3.93 -16.76 3.84
C GLU A 53 3.95 -17.73 5.01
N ALA A 54 3.52 -17.26 6.16
CA ALA A 54 3.47 -18.13 7.33
C ALA A 54 2.52 -19.26 7.10
N SER A 55 1.38 -18.98 6.53
CA SER A 55 0.39 -19.99 6.23
C SER A 55 0.92 -21.03 5.27
N ARG A 56 1.63 -20.56 4.25
CA ARG A 56 2.19 -21.44 3.26
C ARG A 56 3.24 -22.35 3.86
N LYS A 57 4.03 -21.79 4.76
CA LYS A 57 5.06 -22.54 5.42
C LYS A 57 4.48 -23.67 6.25
N VAL A 58 3.45 -23.37 7.00
CA VAL A 58 2.81 -24.36 7.82
C VAL A 58 2.20 -25.46 6.97
N ARG A 59 1.52 -25.08 5.90
CA ARG A 59 0.93 -26.04 5.01
C ARG A 59 1.95 -26.95 4.38
N LYS A 60 3.08 -26.37 4.03
CA LYS A 60 4.14 -27.12 3.39
C LYS A 60 4.63 -28.22 4.31
N GLU A 61 4.73 -27.92 5.59
CA GLU A 61 5.22 -28.85 6.54
C GLU A 61 4.22 -29.95 6.85
N SER A 62 2.97 -29.58 7.01
CA SER A 62 2.00 -30.56 7.44
C SER A 62 1.30 -31.27 6.32
N MET A 63 1.17 -30.65 5.15
CA MET A 63 0.43 -31.26 4.07
C MET A 63 1.03 -30.93 2.74
N ARG A 64 2.02 -31.67 2.40
CA ARG A 64 2.70 -31.41 1.16
C ARG A 64 1.84 -31.59 -0.06
N VAL A 65 0.82 -32.41 0.08
CA VAL A 65 -0.03 -32.67 -1.05
C VAL A 65 -0.74 -31.44 -1.53
N ASN A 66 -0.93 -30.48 -0.66
CA ASN A 66 -1.68 -29.31 -1.04
C ASN A 66 -0.81 -28.18 -1.52
N ALA A 67 0.37 -28.50 -1.92
CA ALA A 67 1.27 -27.46 -2.34
C ALA A 67 0.73 -26.66 -3.50
N GLU A 68 -0.05 -27.30 -4.33
CA GLU A 68 -0.53 -26.59 -5.50
C GLU A 68 -1.51 -25.50 -5.16
N PHE A 69 -2.08 -25.55 -4.00
CA PHE A 69 -2.98 -24.49 -3.59
C PHE A 69 -2.29 -23.18 -3.42
N ALA A 70 -1.03 -23.23 -3.15
CA ALA A 70 -0.30 -22.01 -2.94
C ALA A 70 -0.28 -21.17 -4.18
N GLU A 71 -0.46 -21.78 -5.31
CA GLU A 71 -0.42 -21.03 -6.54
C GLU A 71 -1.59 -20.15 -6.73
N PHE A 72 -2.68 -20.45 -6.08
CA PHE A 72 -3.83 -19.62 -6.19
C PHE A 72 -3.76 -18.39 -5.35
N GLU A 73 -2.76 -18.31 -4.53
CA GLU A 73 -2.67 -17.15 -3.71
C GLU A 73 -2.04 -16.09 -4.49
N THR A 74 -2.73 -15.58 -5.43
CA THR A 74 -2.22 -14.50 -6.19
C THR A 74 -2.23 -13.29 -5.34
N ASP A 75 -1.57 -12.32 -5.80
CA ASP A 75 -1.45 -11.10 -5.08
C ASP A 75 -2.73 -10.31 -5.18
N PRO A 76 -3.50 -10.27 -4.14
CA PRO A 76 -4.77 -9.57 -4.22
C PRO A 76 -4.60 -8.07 -4.29
N GLY A 77 -3.44 -7.60 -3.97
CA GLY A 77 -3.25 -6.19 -4.03
C GLY A 77 -2.91 -5.69 -5.38
N ALA A 78 -2.71 -6.58 -6.27
CA ALA A 78 -2.33 -6.18 -7.62
C ALA A 78 -3.44 -5.51 -8.36
#